data_39fbac657f4d416a1d9bd9b78eb199c0
#
_entry.id   39fbac657f4d416a1d9bd9b78eb199c0
#
_cell.length_a   1.000
_cell.length_b   1.000
_cell.length_c   1.000
_cell.angle_alpha   90.00
_cell.angle_beta   90.00
_cell.angle_gamma   90.00
#
_symmetry.space_group_name_H-M   'P 1'
#
loop_
_entity.id
_entity.type
_entity.pdbx_description
1 polymer ?
#
loop_
_entity_poly.entity_id
_entity_poly.type
_entity_poly.pdbx_seq_one_letter_code
_entity_poly.pdbx_strand_id
1 'polypeptide(L)'
;MIRIGPSGSTTQAKSTLEAVDIVADMGLTALEVNYVRGARASEETTRKVGAKAEQRGVTLSAHAPYYVSLNSPRDEVRDSSVTHIVETARRCQWLGAPFFAVHGGTYGGKESPEATDGVVERILTVQTRLEEEGIVGVKVGLETTGRPSAWGTPEEIGSVAEQTDIVIPVVDFSHVHARSGGGLKTTEDFQALVDWALEVSDCQLYCHFQSIEYGEKGERRHLPVDRWDPDFRLLAPVLRQIPCDVHLIC
;
A
#
# COMPACT_ATOMS: atom_id res chain seq x y z
N MET A 1 4.28 12.73 12.68
CA MET A 1 5.06 11.63 13.38
C MET A 1 5.49 10.60 12.35
N ILE A 2 6.72 10.03 12.45
CA ILE A 2 7.15 8.96 11.54
C ILE A 2 6.98 7.62 12.25
N ARG A 3 6.19 6.72 11.66
CA ARG A 3 6.00 5.33 12.09
C ARG A 3 6.70 4.42 11.09
N ILE A 4 7.54 3.50 11.59
CA ILE A 4 8.35 2.61 10.75
C ILE A 4 8.15 1.17 11.20
N GLY A 5 8.03 0.26 10.25
CA GLY A 5 7.90 -1.16 10.53
C GLY A 5 8.02 -2.06 9.30
N PRO A 6 7.98 -3.38 9.50
CA PRO A 6 8.09 -4.35 8.42
C PRO A 6 6.75 -4.60 7.73
N SER A 7 6.82 -5.10 6.49
CA SER A 7 5.72 -5.75 5.79
C SER A 7 5.68 -7.24 6.13
N GLY A 8 4.53 -7.69 6.63
CA GLY A 8 4.34 -9.08 7.04
C GLY A 8 4.97 -9.47 8.37
N SER A 9 4.75 -10.73 8.74
CA SER A 9 5.32 -11.27 9.97
C SER A 9 6.84 -11.35 9.87
N THR A 10 7.53 -10.93 10.92
CA THR A 10 8.98 -11.15 11.02
C THR A 10 9.30 -12.65 10.92
N THR A 11 10.48 -13.00 10.43
CA THR A 11 10.90 -14.41 10.24
C THR A 11 10.90 -15.23 11.54
N GLN A 12 10.87 -14.57 12.70
CA GLN A 12 10.85 -15.19 14.03
C GLN A 12 9.42 -15.42 14.56
N ALA A 13 8.43 -14.70 14.03
CA ALA A 13 7.06 -14.77 14.51
C ALA A 13 6.32 -15.99 13.96
N LYS A 14 5.61 -16.71 14.82
CA LYS A 14 4.73 -17.83 14.46
C LYS A 14 3.31 -17.39 14.12
N SER A 15 2.97 -16.16 14.46
CA SER A 15 1.66 -15.56 14.21
C SER A 15 1.75 -14.04 14.11
N THR A 16 0.74 -13.39 13.52
CA THR A 16 0.65 -11.93 13.49
C THR A 16 0.60 -11.33 14.91
N LEU A 17 -0.03 -12.03 15.85
CA LEU A 17 -0.10 -11.60 17.23
C LEU A 17 1.29 -11.52 17.89
N GLU A 18 2.16 -12.51 17.63
CA GLU A 18 3.55 -12.53 18.09
C GLU A 18 4.40 -11.50 17.32
N ALA A 19 4.12 -11.29 16.03
CA ALA A 19 4.81 -10.28 15.25
C ALA A 19 4.66 -8.87 15.84
N VAL A 20 3.48 -8.52 16.38
CA VAL A 20 3.25 -7.25 17.07
C VAL A 20 4.20 -7.06 18.27
N ASP A 21 4.38 -8.12 19.09
CA ASP A 21 5.30 -8.05 20.23
C ASP A 21 6.75 -7.85 19.75
N ILE A 22 7.20 -8.65 18.79
CA ILE A 22 8.56 -8.58 18.26
C ILE A 22 8.85 -7.20 17.67
N VAL A 23 7.92 -6.66 16.87
CA VAL A 23 8.04 -5.32 16.27
C VAL A 23 8.16 -4.25 17.35
N ALA A 24 7.30 -4.30 18.37
CA ALA A 24 7.36 -3.37 19.51
C ALA A 24 8.66 -3.50 20.31
N ASP A 25 9.13 -4.73 20.58
CA ASP A 25 10.37 -5.00 21.31
C ASP A 25 11.62 -4.53 20.53
N MET A 26 11.55 -4.47 19.20
CA MET A 26 12.56 -3.86 18.35
C MET A 26 12.52 -2.31 18.36
N GLY A 27 11.55 -1.70 19.03
CA GLY A 27 11.35 -0.26 19.03
C GLY A 27 10.70 0.29 17.75
N LEU A 28 10.14 -0.58 16.92
CA LEU A 28 9.38 -0.21 15.72
C LEU A 28 7.95 0.12 16.08
N THR A 29 7.31 0.97 15.27
CA THR A 29 6.00 1.56 15.59
C THR A 29 4.93 1.32 14.52
N ALA A 30 5.25 0.55 13.47
CA ALA A 30 4.32 0.13 12.44
C ALA A 30 4.46 -1.36 12.12
N LEU A 31 3.39 -1.97 11.64
CA LEU A 31 3.39 -3.33 11.09
C LEU A 31 2.31 -3.42 10.00
N GLU A 32 2.69 -3.87 8.81
CA GLU A 32 1.74 -4.18 7.75
C GLU A 32 1.35 -5.67 7.79
N VAL A 33 0.05 -5.95 7.82
CA VAL A 33 -0.50 -7.32 7.82
C VAL A 33 -0.77 -7.77 6.39
N ASN A 34 -0.04 -8.78 5.92
CA ASN A 34 -0.14 -9.26 4.54
C ASN A 34 -1.23 -10.33 4.34
N TYR A 35 -2.23 -9.99 3.51
CA TYR A 35 -3.28 -10.92 3.09
C TYR A 35 -2.99 -11.59 1.73
N VAL A 36 -1.76 -12.01 1.50
CA VAL A 36 -1.24 -12.55 0.23
C VAL A 36 -2.11 -13.64 -0.39
N ARG A 37 -2.75 -14.48 0.44
CA ARG A 37 -3.61 -15.60 0.02
C ARG A 37 -5.09 -15.36 0.33
N GLY A 38 -5.49 -14.11 0.47
CA GLY A 38 -6.83 -13.69 0.86
C GLY A 38 -6.99 -13.44 2.35
N ALA A 39 -7.90 -12.54 2.69
CA ALA A 39 -8.19 -12.11 4.05
C ALA A 39 -9.07 -13.16 4.78
N ARG A 40 -8.46 -14.23 5.28
CA ARG A 40 -9.16 -15.40 5.84
C ARG A 40 -9.23 -15.43 7.37
N ALA A 41 -8.51 -14.53 8.05
CA ALA A 41 -8.52 -14.51 9.52
C ALA A 41 -9.94 -14.23 10.04
N SER A 42 -10.33 -14.92 11.13
CA SER A 42 -11.61 -14.67 11.78
C SER A 42 -11.65 -13.29 12.42
N GLU A 43 -12.86 -12.75 12.61
CA GLU A 43 -13.06 -11.48 13.30
C GLU A 43 -12.40 -11.48 14.69
N GLU A 44 -12.65 -12.53 15.48
CA GLU A 44 -12.08 -12.66 16.83
C GLU A 44 -10.55 -12.58 16.82
N THR A 45 -9.90 -13.33 15.91
CA THR A 45 -8.43 -13.33 15.80
C THR A 45 -7.92 -11.96 15.37
N THR A 46 -8.60 -11.33 14.40
CA THR A 46 -8.20 -10.04 13.85
C THR A 46 -8.32 -8.93 14.90
N ARG A 47 -9.43 -8.90 15.66
CA ARG A 47 -9.62 -7.95 16.77
C ARG A 47 -8.60 -8.13 17.89
N LYS A 48 -8.19 -9.37 18.20
CA LYS A 48 -7.11 -9.64 19.19
C LYS A 48 -5.78 -9.04 18.71
N VAL A 49 -5.46 -9.12 17.43
CA VAL A 49 -4.25 -8.50 16.86
C VAL A 49 -4.33 -6.98 16.99
N GLY A 50 -5.45 -6.37 16.62
CA GLY A 50 -5.68 -4.93 16.73
C GLY A 50 -5.53 -4.41 18.15
N ALA A 51 -6.22 -5.03 19.11
CA ALA A 51 -6.14 -4.68 20.54
C ALA A 51 -4.70 -4.79 21.08
N LYS A 52 -3.96 -5.82 20.65
CA LYS A 52 -2.56 -5.99 21.05
C LYS A 52 -1.67 -4.89 20.45
N ALA A 53 -1.86 -4.55 19.19
CA ALA A 53 -1.09 -3.50 18.54
C ALA A 53 -1.32 -2.14 19.21
N GLU A 54 -2.55 -1.80 19.55
CA GLU A 54 -2.90 -0.61 20.32
C GLU A 54 -2.19 -0.60 21.68
N GLN A 55 -2.27 -1.70 22.44
CA GLN A 55 -1.60 -1.85 23.74
C GLN A 55 -0.08 -1.68 23.63
N ARG A 56 0.53 -2.13 22.53
CA ARG A 56 1.98 -2.07 22.29
C ARG A 56 2.43 -0.79 21.59
N GLY A 57 1.52 0.12 21.23
CA GLY A 57 1.83 1.35 20.51
C GLY A 57 2.29 1.11 19.07
N VAL A 58 1.85 0.01 18.44
CA VAL A 58 2.14 -0.33 17.04
C VAL A 58 0.93 0.02 16.17
N THR A 59 1.12 0.88 15.17
CA THR A 59 0.08 1.20 14.18
C THR A 59 0.05 0.10 13.11
N LEU A 60 -1.14 -0.41 12.83
CA LEU A 60 -1.32 -1.43 11.80
C LEU A 60 -1.76 -0.81 10.47
N SER A 61 -1.27 -1.38 9.39
CA SER A 61 -1.82 -1.33 8.05
C SER A 61 -2.01 -2.74 7.53
N ALA A 62 -2.56 -2.89 6.33
CA ALA A 62 -2.61 -4.20 5.68
C ALA A 62 -2.22 -4.08 4.21
N HIS A 63 -1.90 -5.22 3.59
CA HIS A 63 -1.75 -5.35 2.15
C HIS A 63 -2.76 -6.35 1.59
N ALA A 64 -3.52 -5.94 0.58
CA ALA A 64 -4.48 -6.79 -0.11
C ALA A 64 -3.77 -7.89 -0.92
N PRO A 65 -4.49 -8.93 -1.38
CA PRO A 65 -3.90 -9.97 -2.20
C PRO A 65 -3.27 -9.44 -3.49
N TYR A 66 -2.08 -9.92 -3.85
CA TYR A 66 -1.35 -9.50 -5.05
C TYR A 66 -2.03 -9.86 -6.38
N TYR A 67 -3.03 -10.74 -6.36
CA TYR A 67 -3.75 -11.15 -7.56
C TYR A 67 -5.00 -10.29 -7.85
N VAL A 68 -5.21 -9.20 -7.12
CA VAL A 68 -6.19 -8.16 -7.47
C VAL A 68 -5.86 -7.61 -8.85
N SER A 69 -6.86 -7.53 -9.73
CA SER A 69 -6.71 -7.00 -11.08
C SER A 69 -8.01 -6.34 -11.54
N LEU A 70 -8.08 -5.02 -11.32
CA LEU A 70 -9.29 -4.21 -11.56
C LEU A 70 -9.61 -4.05 -13.07
N ASN A 71 -8.60 -4.18 -13.93
CA ASN A 71 -8.71 -4.11 -15.39
C ASN A 71 -8.60 -5.46 -16.09
N SER A 72 -8.74 -6.59 -15.39
CA SER A 72 -8.74 -7.90 -16.04
C SER A 72 -9.75 -7.94 -17.18
N PRO A 73 -9.43 -8.54 -18.36
CA PRO A 73 -10.41 -8.73 -19.43
C PRO A 73 -11.55 -9.69 -19.03
N ARG A 74 -11.38 -10.47 -17.95
CA ARG A 74 -12.39 -11.41 -17.44
C ARG A 74 -13.22 -10.78 -16.34
N ASP A 75 -14.54 -10.77 -16.48
CA ASP A 75 -15.48 -10.19 -15.52
C ASP A 75 -15.34 -10.83 -14.13
N GLU A 76 -15.24 -12.16 -14.06
CA GLU A 76 -15.15 -12.89 -12.80
C GLU A 76 -13.89 -12.49 -11.99
N VAL A 77 -12.81 -12.11 -12.69
CA VAL A 77 -11.58 -11.64 -12.01
C VAL A 77 -11.78 -10.24 -11.46
N ARG A 78 -12.46 -9.35 -12.21
CA ARG A 78 -12.77 -8.00 -11.73
C ARG A 78 -13.71 -8.04 -10.52
N ASP A 79 -14.77 -8.84 -10.58
CA ASP A 79 -15.75 -9.00 -9.48
C ASP A 79 -15.10 -9.62 -8.23
N SER A 80 -14.24 -10.63 -8.43
CA SER A 80 -13.43 -11.21 -7.37
C SER A 80 -12.46 -10.20 -6.77
N SER A 81 -11.86 -9.32 -7.59
CA SER A 81 -10.97 -8.26 -7.12
C SER A 81 -11.68 -7.26 -6.22
N VAL A 82 -12.88 -6.80 -6.61
CA VAL A 82 -13.75 -5.96 -5.77
C VAL A 82 -14.03 -6.67 -4.43
N THR A 83 -14.39 -7.96 -4.48
CA THR A 83 -14.66 -8.73 -3.26
C THR A 83 -13.43 -8.82 -2.36
N HIS A 84 -12.22 -9.04 -2.90
CA HIS A 84 -10.98 -9.08 -2.11
C HIS A 84 -10.66 -7.75 -1.46
N ILE A 85 -10.91 -6.63 -2.14
CA ILE A 85 -10.73 -5.28 -1.58
C ILE A 85 -11.70 -5.06 -0.40
N VAL A 86 -12.99 -5.35 -0.57
CA VAL A 86 -14.00 -5.23 0.50
C VAL A 86 -13.67 -6.12 1.70
N GLU A 87 -13.27 -7.37 1.45
CA GLU A 87 -12.88 -8.29 2.52
C GLU A 87 -11.61 -7.84 3.26
N THR A 88 -10.66 -7.21 2.55
CA THR A 88 -9.48 -6.61 3.18
C THR A 88 -9.86 -5.39 4.03
N ALA A 89 -10.71 -4.50 3.52
CA ALA A 89 -11.22 -3.35 4.26
C ALA A 89 -11.94 -3.78 5.56
N ARG A 90 -12.75 -4.84 5.50
CA ARG A 90 -13.41 -5.42 6.69
C ARG A 90 -12.39 -5.86 7.75
N ARG A 91 -11.28 -6.52 7.35
CA ARG A 91 -10.22 -6.92 8.29
C ARG A 91 -9.48 -5.70 8.83
N CYS A 92 -9.26 -4.68 8.01
CA CYS A 92 -8.68 -3.42 8.48
C CYS A 92 -9.55 -2.75 9.55
N GLN A 93 -10.86 -2.71 9.38
CA GLN A 93 -11.78 -2.22 10.40
C GLN A 93 -11.66 -3.02 11.70
N TRP A 94 -11.57 -4.36 11.65
CA TRP A 94 -11.37 -5.19 12.84
C TRP A 94 -9.99 -5.06 13.47
N LEU A 95 -8.96 -4.78 12.66
CA LEU A 95 -7.59 -4.49 13.12
C LEU A 95 -7.46 -3.10 13.76
N GLY A 96 -8.36 -2.17 13.49
CA GLY A 96 -8.16 -0.76 13.74
C GLY A 96 -7.11 -0.13 12.81
N ALA A 97 -6.88 -0.74 11.63
CA ALA A 97 -5.97 -0.23 10.62
C ALA A 97 -6.68 0.82 9.75
N PRO A 98 -6.13 2.05 9.60
CA PRO A 98 -6.81 3.13 8.89
C PRO A 98 -6.81 2.97 7.36
N PHE A 99 -5.94 2.12 6.83
CA PHE A 99 -5.81 1.88 5.40
C PHE A 99 -5.18 0.51 5.11
N PHE A 100 -5.24 0.11 3.86
CA PHE A 100 -4.46 -1.02 3.31
C PHE A 100 -3.94 -0.68 1.93
N ALA A 101 -2.77 -1.24 1.57
CA ALA A 101 -2.20 -1.12 0.23
C ALA A 101 -2.81 -2.16 -0.71
N VAL A 102 -3.00 -1.79 -1.98
CA VAL A 102 -3.47 -2.68 -3.04
C VAL A 102 -2.94 -2.23 -4.40
N HIS A 103 -2.45 -3.18 -5.20
CA HIS A 103 -2.14 -2.95 -6.60
C HIS A 103 -3.41 -2.98 -7.46
N GLY A 104 -3.53 -2.07 -8.44
CA GLY A 104 -4.63 -2.04 -9.39
C GLY A 104 -4.60 -3.18 -10.44
N GLY A 105 -3.46 -3.87 -10.54
CA GLY A 105 -3.21 -4.93 -11.51
C GLY A 105 -2.59 -4.42 -12.81
N THR A 106 -2.92 -5.05 -13.95
CA THR A 106 -2.42 -4.63 -15.26
C THR A 106 -3.41 -3.70 -15.97
N TYR A 107 -3.00 -3.11 -17.08
CA TYR A 107 -3.91 -2.33 -17.95
C TYR A 107 -5.02 -3.16 -18.59
N GLY A 108 -4.93 -4.50 -18.59
CA GLY A 108 -5.93 -5.38 -19.20
C GLY A 108 -5.99 -5.30 -20.73
N GLY A 109 -4.93 -4.82 -21.37
CA GLY A 109 -4.86 -4.59 -22.81
C GLY A 109 -5.45 -3.25 -23.26
N LYS A 110 -5.75 -2.36 -22.32
CA LYS A 110 -6.29 -1.01 -22.56
C LYS A 110 -5.19 0.04 -22.55
N GLU A 111 -5.46 1.20 -23.13
CA GLU A 111 -4.65 2.40 -22.95
C GLU A 111 -4.86 3.00 -21.54
N SER A 112 -3.90 3.78 -21.05
CA SER A 112 -3.90 4.31 -19.68
C SER A 112 -5.19 5.06 -19.29
N PRO A 113 -5.75 5.99 -20.09
CA PRO A 113 -6.99 6.66 -19.71
C PRO A 113 -8.18 5.71 -19.55
N GLU A 114 -8.38 4.78 -20.50
CA GLU A 114 -9.47 3.80 -20.44
C GLU A 114 -9.30 2.82 -19.25
N ALA A 115 -8.05 2.45 -18.94
CA ALA A 115 -7.76 1.61 -17.79
C ALA A 115 -8.03 2.36 -16.47
N THR A 116 -7.70 3.65 -16.40
CA THR A 116 -7.96 4.50 -15.23
C THR A 116 -9.47 4.66 -15.00
N ASP A 117 -10.25 4.92 -16.04
CA ASP A 117 -11.73 4.96 -15.96
C ASP A 117 -12.29 3.63 -15.43
N GLY A 118 -11.75 2.50 -15.89
CA GLY A 118 -12.12 1.17 -15.40
C GLY A 118 -11.78 0.96 -13.91
N VAL A 119 -10.66 1.49 -13.43
CA VAL A 119 -10.31 1.46 -12.00
C VAL A 119 -11.28 2.32 -11.19
N VAL A 120 -11.58 3.54 -11.65
CA VAL A 120 -12.58 4.43 -11.00
C VAL A 120 -13.91 3.71 -10.83
N GLU A 121 -14.45 3.10 -11.89
CA GLU A 121 -15.72 2.36 -11.85
C GLU A 121 -15.71 1.26 -10.76
N ARG A 122 -14.61 0.48 -10.67
CA ARG A 122 -14.49 -0.61 -9.69
C ARG A 122 -14.31 -0.08 -8.27
N ILE A 123 -13.58 1.01 -8.08
CA ILE A 123 -13.43 1.64 -6.77
C ILE A 123 -14.76 2.24 -6.28
N LEU A 124 -15.54 2.86 -7.15
CA LEU A 124 -16.91 3.31 -6.80
C LEU A 124 -17.81 2.13 -6.41
N THR A 125 -17.68 0.99 -7.08
CA THR A 125 -18.38 -0.25 -6.67
C THR A 125 -17.91 -0.73 -5.29
N VAL A 126 -16.60 -0.65 -4.99
CA VAL A 126 -16.06 -0.94 -3.66
C VAL A 126 -16.66 0.01 -2.63
N GLN A 127 -16.66 1.32 -2.90
CA GLN A 127 -17.20 2.34 -1.99
C GLN A 127 -18.65 2.04 -1.63
N THR A 128 -19.50 1.78 -2.63
CA THR A 128 -20.90 1.41 -2.41
C THR A 128 -21.04 0.18 -1.50
N ARG A 129 -20.23 -0.86 -1.74
CA ARG A 129 -20.27 -2.07 -0.91
C ARG A 129 -19.77 -1.82 0.51
N LEU A 130 -18.76 -0.98 0.71
CA LEU A 130 -18.29 -0.62 2.05
C LEU A 130 -19.40 0.09 2.84
N GLU A 131 -20.12 1.00 2.20
CA GLU A 131 -21.27 1.71 2.79
C GLU A 131 -22.41 0.74 3.16
N GLU A 132 -22.83 -0.13 2.23
CA GLU A 132 -23.86 -1.15 2.44
C GLU A 132 -23.54 -2.12 3.59
N GLU A 133 -22.25 -2.46 3.75
CA GLU A 133 -21.77 -3.40 4.75
C GLU A 133 -21.33 -2.72 6.06
N GLY A 134 -21.49 -1.38 6.17
CA GLY A 134 -21.15 -0.60 7.36
C GLY A 134 -19.65 -0.60 7.69
N ILE A 135 -18.79 -0.75 6.68
CA ILE A 135 -17.33 -0.68 6.84
C ILE A 135 -16.91 0.78 6.73
N VAL A 136 -16.44 1.35 7.84
CA VAL A 136 -16.11 2.77 7.96
C VAL A 136 -14.70 2.98 8.49
N GLY A 137 -14.11 4.16 8.20
CA GLY A 137 -12.81 4.56 8.74
C GLY A 137 -11.61 3.85 8.12
N VAL A 138 -11.80 3.20 6.96
CA VAL A 138 -10.73 2.50 6.23
C VAL A 138 -10.60 3.09 4.83
N LYS A 139 -9.38 3.46 4.43
CA LYS A 139 -9.05 3.93 3.08
C LYS A 139 -8.45 2.81 2.22
N VAL A 140 -8.72 2.88 0.93
CA VAL A 140 -8.11 2.01 -0.09
C VAL A 140 -6.85 2.68 -0.60
N GLY A 141 -5.69 2.16 -0.21
CA GLY A 141 -4.40 2.66 -0.64
C GLY A 141 -4.01 2.08 -2.00
N LEU A 142 -4.23 2.83 -3.08
CA LEU A 142 -3.72 2.42 -4.39
C LEU A 142 -2.21 2.63 -4.44
N GLU A 143 -1.48 1.54 -4.70
CA GLU A 143 -0.02 1.53 -4.63
C GLU A 143 0.60 1.76 -6.01
N THR A 144 1.65 2.59 -6.05
CA THR A 144 2.48 2.76 -7.24
C THR A 144 3.16 1.46 -7.63
N THR A 145 3.28 1.16 -8.93
CA THR A 145 3.73 -0.13 -9.43
C THR A 145 5.08 -0.09 -10.13
N GLY A 146 5.87 -1.15 -9.98
CA GLY A 146 7.25 -1.24 -10.45
C GLY A 146 7.43 -1.66 -11.92
N ARG A 147 6.36 -2.04 -12.63
CA ARG A 147 6.43 -2.49 -14.03
C ARG A 147 5.66 -1.58 -14.98
N PRO A 148 6.24 -1.19 -16.14
CA PRO A 148 5.51 -0.41 -17.14
C PRO A 148 4.22 -1.07 -17.65
N SER A 149 4.10 -2.40 -17.57
CA SER A 149 2.90 -3.16 -17.96
C SER A 149 1.81 -3.22 -16.89
N ALA A 150 2.08 -2.70 -15.68
CA ALA A 150 1.12 -2.61 -14.58
C ALA A 150 0.56 -1.19 -14.49
N TRP A 151 -0.74 -1.08 -14.22
CA TRP A 151 -1.42 0.18 -13.91
C TRP A 151 -1.00 0.67 -12.52
N GLY A 152 -0.82 1.96 -12.32
CA GLY A 152 -0.49 2.55 -11.03
C GLY A 152 0.74 3.48 -11.12
N THR A 153 0.73 4.43 -12.05
CA THR A 153 1.61 5.60 -11.99
C THR A 153 1.05 6.62 -10.99
N PRO A 154 1.86 7.58 -10.52
CA PRO A 154 1.35 8.68 -9.69
C PRO A 154 0.17 9.40 -10.31
N GLU A 155 0.23 9.73 -11.60
CA GLU A 155 -0.81 10.45 -12.32
C GLU A 155 -2.12 9.64 -12.40
N GLU A 156 -2.02 8.34 -12.65
CA GLU A 156 -3.17 7.43 -12.70
C GLU A 156 -3.85 7.30 -11.33
N ILE A 157 -3.07 7.14 -10.26
CA ILE A 157 -3.58 7.06 -8.88
C ILE A 157 -4.20 8.39 -8.45
N GLY A 158 -3.55 9.51 -8.76
CA GLY A 158 -4.08 10.85 -8.49
C GLY A 158 -5.45 11.06 -9.14
N SER A 159 -5.58 10.68 -10.42
CA SER A 159 -6.86 10.78 -11.14
C SER A 159 -7.99 9.94 -10.52
N VAL A 160 -7.68 8.78 -9.93
CA VAL A 160 -8.69 7.98 -9.20
C VAL A 160 -9.03 8.64 -7.85
N ALA A 161 -8.03 9.15 -7.13
CA ALA A 161 -8.24 9.79 -5.83
C ALA A 161 -9.09 11.06 -5.93
N GLU A 162 -8.96 11.84 -7.01
CA GLU A 162 -9.80 13.00 -7.29
C GLU A 162 -11.28 12.66 -7.51
N GLN A 163 -11.59 11.44 -7.90
CA GLN A 163 -12.94 10.98 -8.26
C GLN A 163 -13.61 10.10 -7.20
N THR A 164 -12.91 9.82 -6.08
CA THR A 164 -13.40 8.89 -5.05
C THR A 164 -13.01 9.36 -3.65
N ASP A 165 -13.91 9.19 -2.68
CA ASP A 165 -13.67 9.63 -1.30
C ASP A 165 -12.86 8.62 -0.46
N ILE A 166 -12.67 7.39 -0.95
CA ILE A 166 -12.06 6.29 -0.19
C ILE A 166 -10.60 6.01 -0.57
N VAL A 167 -10.11 6.57 -1.69
CA VAL A 167 -8.76 6.30 -2.19
C VAL A 167 -7.73 7.26 -1.59
N ILE A 168 -6.57 6.70 -1.29
CA ILE A 168 -5.33 7.43 -0.96
C ILE A 168 -4.17 6.83 -1.75
N PRO A 169 -3.11 7.59 -2.06
CA PRO A 169 -1.90 7.04 -2.65
C PRO A 169 -1.09 6.28 -1.60
N VAL A 170 -0.54 5.13 -1.99
CA VAL A 170 0.57 4.46 -1.32
C VAL A 170 1.79 4.51 -2.23
N VAL A 171 2.82 5.22 -1.81
CA VAL A 171 4.03 5.37 -2.61
C VAL A 171 5.02 4.27 -2.28
N ASP A 172 5.17 3.27 -3.15
CA ASP A 172 6.36 2.42 -3.11
C ASP A 172 7.48 3.08 -3.93
N PHE A 173 8.45 3.64 -3.23
CA PHE A 173 9.60 4.33 -3.83
C PHE A 173 10.45 3.37 -4.66
N SER A 174 10.54 2.11 -4.27
CA SER A 174 11.29 1.08 -5.00
C SER A 174 10.61 0.77 -6.33
N HIS A 175 9.29 0.69 -6.33
CA HIS A 175 8.51 0.49 -7.55
C HIS A 175 8.68 1.65 -8.53
N VAL A 176 8.54 2.90 -8.06
CA VAL A 176 8.74 4.07 -8.93
C VAL A 176 10.16 4.10 -9.49
N HIS A 177 11.17 3.79 -8.65
CA HIS A 177 12.55 3.69 -9.08
C HIS A 177 12.75 2.62 -10.16
N ALA A 178 12.21 1.42 -9.96
CA ALA A 178 12.32 0.34 -10.93
C ALA A 178 11.59 0.64 -12.25
N ARG A 179 10.37 1.21 -12.17
CA ARG A 179 9.55 1.55 -13.34
C ARG A 179 10.21 2.60 -14.22
N SER A 180 10.89 3.57 -13.61
CA SER A 180 11.63 4.64 -14.31
C SER A 180 13.04 4.24 -14.75
N GLY A 181 13.45 2.97 -14.58
CA GLY A 181 14.79 2.52 -14.93
C GLY A 181 15.88 3.11 -14.05
N GLY A 182 15.60 3.31 -12.77
CA GLY A 182 16.52 3.89 -11.80
C GLY A 182 16.39 5.41 -11.70
N GLY A 183 15.17 5.96 -11.77
CA GLY A 183 14.93 7.40 -11.84
C GLY A 183 15.11 8.17 -10.52
N LEU A 184 14.98 7.51 -9.35
CA LEU A 184 15.15 8.19 -8.05
C LEU A 184 16.63 8.22 -7.66
N LYS A 185 17.34 9.30 -8.01
CA LYS A 185 18.79 9.45 -7.85
C LYS A 185 19.21 10.62 -6.97
N THR A 186 18.31 11.55 -6.71
CA THR A 186 18.57 12.76 -5.93
C THR A 186 17.50 12.94 -4.84
N THR A 187 17.78 13.76 -3.86
CA THR A 187 16.80 14.14 -2.83
C THR A 187 15.58 14.82 -3.44
N GLU A 188 15.77 15.59 -4.50
CA GLU A 188 14.72 16.30 -5.22
C GLU A 188 13.75 15.34 -5.92
N ASP A 189 14.24 14.21 -6.45
CA ASP A 189 13.37 13.17 -7.05
C ASP A 189 12.42 12.58 -6.01
N PHE A 190 12.94 12.31 -4.81
CA PHE A 190 12.11 11.82 -3.69
C PHE A 190 11.15 12.90 -3.18
N GLN A 191 11.62 14.16 -3.08
CA GLN A 191 10.79 15.26 -2.63
C GLN A 191 9.58 15.45 -3.53
N ALA A 192 9.76 15.41 -4.86
CA ALA A 192 8.67 15.58 -5.81
C ALA A 192 7.56 14.51 -5.63
N LEU A 193 7.93 13.25 -5.39
CA LEU A 193 6.96 12.18 -5.12
C LEU A 193 6.26 12.36 -3.77
N VAL A 194 7.00 12.80 -2.75
CA VAL A 194 6.43 13.06 -1.42
C VAL A 194 5.45 14.22 -1.49
N ASP A 195 5.81 15.32 -2.16
CA ASP A 195 4.94 16.49 -2.30
C ASP A 195 3.63 16.13 -3.01
N TRP A 196 3.71 15.37 -4.12
CA TRP A 196 2.55 14.84 -4.80
C TRP A 196 1.66 13.98 -3.87
N ALA A 197 2.26 13.04 -3.14
CA ALA A 197 1.50 12.15 -2.27
C ALA A 197 0.81 12.90 -1.12
N LEU A 198 1.46 13.91 -0.55
CA LEU A 198 0.89 14.73 0.52
C LEU A 198 -0.25 15.63 0.03
N GLU A 199 -0.16 16.14 -1.21
CA GLU A 199 -1.24 16.90 -1.83
C GLU A 199 -2.49 16.04 -2.03
N VAL A 200 -2.32 14.83 -2.58
CA VAL A 200 -3.43 13.90 -2.87
C VAL A 200 -4.04 13.31 -1.59
N SER A 201 -3.27 13.13 -0.51
CA SER A 201 -3.70 12.42 0.71
C SER A 201 -4.06 13.34 1.89
N ASP A 202 -4.22 14.64 1.67
CA ASP A 202 -4.50 15.61 2.74
C ASP A 202 -3.48 15.50 3.90
N CYS A 203 -2.19 15.62 3.55
CA CYS A 203 -1.09 15.64 4.52
C CYS A 203 -0.88 14.34 5.31
N GLN A 204 -0.99 13.19 4.65
CA GLN A 204 -0.60 11.88 5.20
C GLN A 204 0.27 11.15 4.18
N LEU A 205 1.43 10.64 4.60
CA LEU A 205 2.29 9.85 3.72
C LEU A 205 2.25 8.38 4.11
N TYR A 206 1.70 7.57 3.23
CA TYR A 206 1.76 6.11 3.33
C TYR A 206 2.72 5.61 2.26
N CYS A 207 3.78 4.91 2.68
CA CYS A 207 4.82 4.52 1.74
C CYS A 207 5.51 3.21 2.09
N HIS A 208 6.02 2.56 1.04
CA HIS A 208 6.91 1.42 1.11
C HIS A 208 8.30 1.81 0.64
N PHE A 209 9.32 1.20 1.22
CA PHE A 209 10.71 1.38 0.82
C PHE A 209 11.53 0.13 1.04
N GLN A 210 12.18 -0.34 -0.01
CA GLN A 210 13.19 -1.40 0.00
C GLN A 210 14.19 -1.12 -1.12
N SER A 211 15.29 -1.84 -1.19
CA SER A 211 16.08 -1.89 -2.43
C SER A 211 15.39 -2.83 -3.43
N ILE A 212 15.67 -2.65 -4.72
CA ILE A 212 14.98 -3.39 -5.77
C ILE A 212 15.92 -3.76 -6.92
N GLU A 213 15.81 -4.99 -7.40
CA GLU A 213 16.41 -5.39 -8.67
C GLU A 213 15.44 -5.11 -9.80
N TYR A 214 15.89 -4.44 -10.85
CA TYR A 214 15.07 -4.07 -12.00
C TYR A 214 15.82 -4.25 -13.34
N GLY A 215 15.13 -4.03 -14.44
CA GLY A 215 15.68 -4.09 -15.79
C GLY A 215 14.75 -3.37 -16.77
N GLU A 216 14.91 -3.58 -18.07
CA GLU A 216 14.11 -2.90 -19.12
C GLU A 216 12.59 -3.06 -18.95
N LYS A 217 12.13 -4.13 -18.30
CA LYS A 217 10.70 -4.39 -18.01
C LYS A 217 10.27 -3.94 -16.62
N GLY A 218 11.09 -3.11 -15.95
CA GLY A 218 10.87 -2.65 -14.59
C GLY A 218 11.28 -3.68 -13.54
N GLU A 219 10.55 -3.73 -12.45
CA GLU A 219 10.78 -4.55 -11.27
C GLU A 219 11.00 -6.04 -11.57
N ARG A 220 12.00 -6.63 -10.91
CA ARG A 220 12.25 -8.08 -10.88
C ARG A 220 12.01 -8.68 -9.51
N ARG A 221 12.61 -8.11 -8.46
CA ARG A 221 12.42 -8.54 -7.07
C ARG A 221 12.89 -7.49 -6.09
N HIS A 222 12.27 -7.48 -4.91
CA HIS A 222 12.73 -6.69 -3.77
C HIS A 222 14.03 -7.26 -3.17
N LEU A 223 14.85 -6.36 -2.65
CA LEU A 223 16.11 -6.66 -2.00
C LEU A 223 16.16 -5.99 -0.61
N PRO A 224 16.99 -6.47 0.31
CA PRO A 224 17.21 -5.79 1.58
C PRO A 224 17.64 -4.33 1.38
N VAL A 225 17.20 -3.44 2.26
CA VAL A 225 17.40 -1.99 2.17
C VAL A 225 18.88 -1.57 2.13
N ASP A 226 19.78 -2.42 2.65
CA ASP A 226 21.23 -2.21 2.65
C ASP A 226 21.91 -2.38 1.29
N ARG A 227 21.16 -2.69 0.23
CA ARG A 227 21.67 -2.66 -1.16
C ARG A 227 21.70 -1.27 -1.76
N TRP A 228 21.02 -0.30 -1.12
CA TRP A 228 21.06 1.12 -1.45
C TRP A 228 20.66 1.48 -2.89
N ASP A 229 19.75 0.72 -3.49
CA ASP A 229 19.22 0.97 -4.83
C ASP A 229 17.68 0.71 -4.85
N PRO A 230 16.86 1.76 -4.70
CA PRO A 230 17.19 3.18 -4.47
C PRO A 230 17.89 3.43 -3.11
N ASP A 231 18.54 4.59 -2.98
CA ASP A 231 19.30 4.94 -1.77
C ASP A 231 18.41 5.64 -0.72
N PHE A 232 18.12 4.96 0.38
CA PHE A 232 17.32 5.50 1.50
C PHE A 232 17.90 6.78 2.12
N ARG A 233 19.22 6.98 2.03
CA ARG A 233 19.89 8.19 2.57
C ARG A 233 19.44 9.47 1.87
N LEU A 234 18.91 9.35 0.64
CA LEU A 234 18.33 10.46 -0.11
C LEU A 234 16.87 10.74 0.30
N LEU A 235 16.12 9.74 0.68
CA LEU A 235 14.74 9.88 1.16
C LEU A 235 14.68 10.35 2.64
N ALA A 236 15.58 9.86 3.49
CA ALA A 236 15.54 10.13 4.93
C ALA A 236 15.51 11.63 5.31
N PRO A 237 16.27 12.54 4.66
CA PRO A 237 16.16 13.98 4.91
C PRO A 237 14.79 14.54 4.56
N VAL A 238 14.17 14.07 3.47
CA VAL A 238 12.83 14.50 3.02
C VAL A 238 11.80 14.12 4.07
N LEU A 239 11.78 12.86 4.52
CA LEU A 239 10.82 12.40 5.53
C LEU A 239 10.90 13.18 6.85
N ARG A 240 12.10 13.60 7.26
CA ARG A 240 12.30 14.37 8.50
C ARG A 240 11.73 15.78 8.44
N GLN A 241 11.52 16.34 7.25
CA GLN A 241 10.99 17.69 7.05
C GLN A 241 9.47 17.72 6.88
N ILE A 242 8.83 16.54 6.72
CA ILE A 242 7.39 16.44 6.55
C ILE A 242 6.68 16.85 7.86
N PRO A 243 5.80 17.86 7.82
CA PRO A 243 5.04 18.28 9.01
C PRO A 243 3.91 17.32 9.38
N CYS A 244 3.65 16.31 8.56
CA CYS A 244 2.52 15.40 8.61
C CYS A 244 2.88 14.03 9.17
N ASP A 245 1.87 13.15 9.32
CA ASP A 245 2.09 11.75 9.70
C ASP A 245 2.67 10.95 8.53
N VAL A 246 3.69 10.16 8.81
CA VAL A 246 4.35 9.25 7.87
C VAL A 246 4.19 7.81 8.36
N HIS A 247 3.75 6.93 7.50
CA HIS A 247 3.70 5.48 7.74
C HIS A 247 4.58 4.79 6.70
N LEU A 248 5.78 4.40 7.13
CA LEU A 248 6.81 3.79 6.29
C LEU A 248 6.92 2.30 6.59
N ILE A 249 6.74 1.48 5.57
CA ILE A 249 6.88 0.02 5.62
C ILE A 249 8.09 -0.41 4.77
N CYS A 250 8.88 -1.33 5.33
CA CYS A 250 10.09 -1.86 4.70
C CYS A 250 10.04 -3.39 4.58
#